data_e27aebf020617082c006f3bed7f47f6e
#
_entry.id   e27aebf020617082c006f3bed7f47f6e
#
_cell.length_a   1.000
_cell.length_b   1.000
_cell.length_c   1.000
_cell.angle_alpha   90.00
_cell.angle_beta   90.00
_cell.angle_gamma   90.00
#
_symmetry.space_group_name_H-M   'P 1'
#
loop_
_entity.id
_entity.type
_entity.pdbx_description
1 polymer ?
#
loop_
_entity_poly.entity_id
_entity_poly.type
_entity_poly.pdbx_seq_one_letter_code
_entity_poly.pdbx_strand_id
1 'polypeptide(L)'
;MTAPVHLYASDGRWIAWYRPGLPYLWSTRDRWIGWFPWSREPTPEPRDDVLDPADTYLGTVVGDRLLARVVRRPRAFPSRVPEPQRPVGPPDVDRAQAIAPPIGFVDVDTRRLFGD
;
A
#
# COMPACT_ATOMS: atom_id res chain seq x y z
N MET A 1 17.13 -5.26 11.50
CA MET A 1 16.19 -5.56 10.40
C MET A 1 14.79 -5.19 10.83
N THR A 2 14.09 -4.42 10.04
CA THR A 2 12.76 -3.94 10.42
C THR A 2 11.69 -4.94 10.00
N ALA A 3 10.76 -5.24 10.90
CA ALA A 3 9.66 -6.14 10.59
C ALA A 3 8.76 -5.53 9.50
N PRO A 4 8.17 -6.35 8.62
CA PRO A 4 7.24 -5.85 7.63
C PRO A 4 5.96 -5.33 8.29
N VAL A 5 5.36 -4.33 7.68
CA VAL A 5 4.06 -3.80 8.08
C VAL A 5 3.01 -4.39 7.15
N HIS A 6 2.00 -5.03 7.71
CA HIS A 6 0.93 -5.65 6.95
C HIS A 6 -0.24 -4.68 6.81
N LEU A 7 -0.82 -4.64 5.60
CA LEU A 7 -1.96 -3.79 5.29
C LEU A 7 -3.16 -4.64 4.92
N TYR A 8 -4.32 -4.22 5.37
CA TYR A 8 -5.55 -4.98 5.27
C TYR A 8 -6.62 -4.18 4.53
N ALA A 9 -7.56 -4.88 3.90
CA ALA A 9 -8.80 -4.29 3.42
C ALA A 9 -9.72 -3.98 4.62
N SER A 10 -10.81 -3.24 4.37
CA SER A 10 -11.73 -2.88 5.45
C SER A 10 -12.37 -4.10 6.12
N ASP A 11 -12.52 -5.21 5.39
CA ASP A 11 -13.07 -6.46 5.95
C ASP A 11 -12.05 -7.25 6.78
N GLY A 12 -10.82 -6.75 6.89
CA GLY A 12 -9.76 -7.40 7.67
C GLY A 12 -8.89 -8.37 6.88
N ARG A 13 -9.13 -8.56 5.59
CA ARG A 13 -8.32 -9.45 4.76
C ARG A 13 -6.96 -8.82 4.49
N TRP A 14 -5.88 -9.58 4.67
CA TRP A 14 -4.52 -9.14 4.35
C TRP A 14 -4.38 -9.00 2.84
N ILE A 15 -3.96 -7.81 2.38
CA ILE A 15 -3.88 -7.52 0.94
C ILE A 15 -2.52 -7.01 0.49
N ALA A 16 -1.68 -6.50 1.39
CA ALA A 16 -0.39 -5.92 1.01
C ALA A 16 0.56 -5.88 2.20
N TRP A 17 1.82 -5.56 1.92
CA TRP A 17 2.82 -5.34 2.97
C TRP A 17 3.93 -4.45 2.44
N TYR A 18 4.65 -3.80 3.36
CA TYR A 18 5.84 -3.03 3.02
C TYR A 18 6.83 -3.11 4.18
N ARG A 19 8.08 -2.73 3.90
CA ARG A 19 9.11 -2.62 4.94
C ARG A 19 9.39 -1.15 5.21
N PRO A 20 9.32 -0.70 6.47
CA PRO A 20 9.68 0.67 6.83
C PRO A 20 11.09 1.02 6.35
N GLY A 21 11.26 2.23 5.85
CA GLY A 21 12.53 2.69 5.28
C GLY A 21 12.72 2.40 3.80
N LEU A 22 11.84 1.60 3.19
CA LEU A 22 11.87 1.31 1.75
C LEU A 22 10.61 1.84 1.10
N PRO A 23 10.71 2.41 -0.12
CA PRO A 23 9.56 3.09 -0.74
C PRO A 23 8.63 2.14 -1.51
N TYR A 24 8.70 0.85 -1.30
CA TYR A 24 8.00 -0.15 -2.11
C TYR A 24 6.85 -0.80 -1.38
N LEU A 25 5.75 -1.02 -2.11
CA LEU A 25 4.59 -1.76 -1.62
C LEU A 25 4.45 -3.08 -2.39
N TRP A 26 4.19 -4.16 -1.69
CA TRP A 26 4.13 -5.51 -2.23
C TRP A 26 2.75 -6.13 -2.01
N SER A 27 2.31 -6.95 -2.96
CA SER A 27 1.13 -7.79 -2.76
C SER A 27 1.45 -8.97 -1.85
N THR A 28 0.43 -9.71 -1.45
CA THR A 28 0.60 -10.92 -0.64
C THR A 28 1.30 -12.04 -1.38
N ARG A 29 1.52 -11.89 -2.70
CA ARG A 29 2.27 -12.83 -3.54
C ARG A 29 3.64 -12.27 -3.93
N ASP A 30 4.14 -11.29 -3.18
CA ASP A 30 5.45 -10.66 -3.36
C ASP A 30 5.61 -10.01 -4.74
N ARG A 31 4.52 -9.52 -5.29
CA ARG A 31 4.53 -8.76 -6.52
C ARG A 31 4.63 -7.27 -6.19
N TRP A 32 5.46 -6.53 -6.92
CA TRP A 32 5.54 -5.09 -6.76
C TRP A 32 4.27 -4.43 -7.28
N ILE A 33 3.49 -3.80 -6.39
CA ILE A 33 2.21 -3.20 -6.73
C ILE A 33 2.19 -1.69 -6.55
N GLY A 34 3.20 -1.10 -5.92
CA GLY A 34 3.20 0.34 -5.74
C GLY A 34 4.43 0.87 -5.02
N TRP A 35 4.43 2.18 -4.82
CA TRP A 35 5.51 2.86 -4.11
C TRP A 35 4.98 4.12 -3.45
N PHE A 36 5.77 4.66 -2.50
CA PHE A 36 5.41 5.82 -1.68
C PHE A 36 6.20 7.04 -2.14
N PRO A 37 5.71 7.81 -3.13
CA PRO A 37 6.50 8.91 -3.70
C PRO A 37 6.70 10.10 -2.76
N TRP A 38 5.83 10.27 -1.77
CA TRP A 38 5.88 11.42 -0.89
C TRP A 38 6.35 11.10 0.52
N SER A 39 6.64 9.84 0.81
CA SER A 39 7.15 9.46 2.12
C SER A 39 8.63 9.83 2.23
N ARG A 40 8.97 10.64 3.22
CA ARG A 40 10.36 11.01 3.53
C ARG A 40 10.84 10.40 4.83
N GLU A 41 9.95 9.76 5.56
CA GLU A 41 10.23 9.16 6.84
C GLU A 41 10.39 7.64 6.71
N PRO A 42 11.18 7.00 7.59
CA PRO A 42 11.27 5.55 7.60
C PRO A 42 9.93 4.86 7.84
N THR A 43 9.02 5.56 8.52
CA THR A 43 7.66 5.08 8.75
C THR A 43 6.72 5.99 7.98
N PRO A 44 5.87 5.45 7.09
CA PRO A 44 4.89 6.28 6.41
C PRO A 44 4.02 7.02 7.41
N GLU A 45 3.74 8.28 7.12
CA GLU A 45 2.77 9.02 7.91
C GLU A 45 1.38 8.41 7.73
N PRO A 46 0.50 8.58 8.73
CA PRO A 46 -0.91 8.25 8.51
C PRO A 46 -1.41 8.92 7.24
N ARG A 47 -2.01 8.14 6.34
CA ARG A 47 -2.57 8.60 5.07
C ARG A 47 -1.53 8.89 3.98
N ASP A 48 -0.44 8.13 3.94
CA ASP A 48 0.48 8.17 2.79
C ASP A 48 -0.20 7.62 1.53
N ASP A 49 -0.14 8.40 0.45
CA ASP A 49 -0.65 7.98 -0.84
C ASP A 49 0.36 7.07 -1.55
N VAL A 50 -0.17 6.11 -2.31
CA VAL A 50 0.61 5.12 -3.04
C VAL A 50 0.30 5.23 -4.52
N LEU A 51 1.33 5.27 -5.36
CA LEU A 51 1.19 5.13 -6.81
C LEU A 51 1.54 3.70 -7.22
N ASP A 52 0.92 3.21 -8.30
CA ASP A 52 1.31 1.93 -8.86
C ASP A 52 2.57 2.08 -9.73
N PRO A 53 3.15 0.99 -10.28
CA PRO A 53 4.35 1.09 -11.12
C PRO A 53 4.17 1.92 -12.39
N ALA A 54 2.94 2.17 -12.82
CA ALA A 54 2.64 3.02 -13.96
C ALA A 54 2.39 4.48 -13.57
N ASP A 55 2.69 4.84 -12.31
CA ASP A 55 2.52 6.18 -11.75
C ASP A 55 1.05 6.63 -11.65
N THR A 56 0.15 5.67 -11.55
CA THR A 56 -1.28 5.93 -11.34
C THR A 56 -1.64 5.70 -9.87
N TYR A 57 -2.49 6.53 -9.31
CA TYR A 57 -2.91 6.38 -7.92
C TYR A 57 -3.48 4.98 -7.65
N LEU A 58 -2.94 4.30 -6.66
CA LEU A 58 -3.39 2.98 -6.23
C LEU A 58 -4.27 3.06 -4.99
N GLY A 59 -3.81 3.78 -3.98
CA GLY A 59 -4.50 3.84 -2.70
C GLY A 59 -3.77 4.70 -1.70
N THR A 60 -4.23 4.65 -0.47
CA THR A 60 -3.69 5.42 0.65
C THR A 60 -3.60 4.53 1.87
N VAL A 61 -2.46 4.58 2.55
CA VAL A 61 -2.31 3.87 3.83
C VAL A 61 -3.00 4.69 4.91
N VAL A 62 -3.98 4.10 5.58
CA VAL A 62 -4.70 4.71 6.70
C VAL A 62 -4.56 3.75 7.88
N GLY A 63 -3.63 4.04 8.80
CA GLY A 63 -3.29 3.10 9.86
C GLY A 63 -2.73 1.80 9.29
N ASP A 64 -3.38 0.67 9.54
CA ASP A 64 -3.02 -0.63 8.99
C ASP A 64 -3.91 -1.05 7.80
N ARG A 65 -4.60 -0.08 7.18
CA ARG A 65 -5.49 -0.34 6.05
C ARG A 65 -4.96 0.31 4.77
N LEU A 66 -5.13 -0.38 3.65
CA LEU A 66 -4.88 0.18 2.33
C LEU A 66 -6.24 0.45 1.68
N LEU A 67 -6.58 1.72 1.55
CA LEU A 67 -7.88 2.18 1.07
C LEU A 67 -7.68 3.14 -0.10
N ALA A 68 -8.76 3.45 -0.81
CA ALA A 68 -8.72 4.41 -1.91
C ALA A 68 -9.53 5.66 -1.55
N ARG A 69 -9.00 6.84 -1.89
CA ARG A 69 -9.74 8.10 -1.73
C ARG A 69 -10.86 8.17 -2.73
N VAL A 70 -12.05 8.56 -2.28
CA VAL A 70 -13.21 8.79 -3.16
C VAL A 70 -12.94 10.00 -4.06
N VAL A 71 -12.35 11.06 -3.51
CA VAL A 71 -12.00 12.28 -4.24
C VAL A 71 -10.49 12.42 -4.22
N ARG A 72 -9.88 12.57 -5.40
CA ARG A 72 -8.43 12.71 -5.55
C ARG A 72 -8.11 13.99 -6.28
N ARG A 73 -7.01 14.64 -5.88
CA ARG A 73 -6.48 15.80 -6.57
C ARG A 73 -5.17 15.42 -7.24
N PRO A 74 -4.91 15.88 -8.48
CA PRO A 74 -3.61 15.69 -9.10
C PRO A 74 -2.51 16.25 -8.20
N ARG A 75 -1.39 15.53 -8.15
CA ARG A 75 -0.27 15.90 -7.29
C ARG A 75 1.02 15.54 -8.00
N ALA A 76 1.91 16.53 -8.14
CA ALA A 76 3.23 16.26 -8.69
C ALA A 76 4.00 15.31 -7.78
N PHE A 77 4.77 14.40 -8.35
CA PHE A 77 5.55 13.44 -7.59
C PHE A 77 7.02 13.56 -7.93
N PRO A 78 7.91 13.18 -7.00
CA PRO A 78 9.35 13.24 -7.22
C PRO A 78 9.80 12.19 -8.23
N SER A 79 11.12 12.14 -8.49
CA SER A 79 11.71 11.18 -9.42
C SER A 79 11.26 9.76 -9.11
N ARG A 80 11.02 8.98 -10.16
CA ARG A 80 10.64 7.59 -10.04
C ARG A 80 11.71 6.78 -9.32
N VAL A 81 11.28 5.78 -8.56
CA VAL A 81 12.19 4.79 -8.00
C VAL A 81 12.47 3.72 -9.06
N PRO A 82 13.67 3.12 -9.05
CA PRO A 82 13.94 1.99 -9.92
C PRO A 82 13.08 0.79 -9.54
N GLU A 83 12.79 -0.06 -10.52
CA GLU A 83 12.07 -1.29 -10.26
C GLU A 83 12.85 -2.14 -9.25
N PRO A 84 12.21 -2.56 -8.14
CA PRO A 84 12.90 -3.32 -7.12
C PRO A 84 13.06 -4.79 -7.52
N GLN A 85 14.04 -5.44 -6.90
CA GLN A 85 14.13 -6.89 -6.99
C GLN A 85 13.05 -7.52 -6.13
N ARG A 86 12.56 -8.67 -6.58
CA ARG A 86 11.54 -9.40 -5.84
C ARG A 86 12.08 -9.83 -4.47
N PRO A 87 11.41 -9.47 -3.38
CA PRO A 87 11.88 -9.78 -2.04
C PRO A 87 11.52 -11.20 -1.62
N VAL A 88 12.09 -11.62 -0.50
CA VAL A 88 11.53 -12.73 0.27
C VAL A 88 10.41 -12.13 1.12
N GLY A 89 9.18 -12.51 0.83
CA GLY A 89 8.01 -11.97 1.51
C GLY A 89 7.79 -12.58 2.88
N PRO A 90 6.96 -11.92 3.71
CA PRO A 90 6.57 -12.49 5.00
C PRO A 90 5.63 -13.68 4.82
N PRO A 91 5.50 -14.55 5.83
CA PRO A 91 4.49 -15.60 5.80
C PRO A 91 3.09 -15.00 5.86
N ASP A 92 2.10 -15.79 5.46
CA ASP A 92 0.70 -15.37 5.57
C ASP A 92 0.37 -14.98 7.00
N VAL A 93 -0.51 -14.00 7.13
CA VAL A 93 -0.99 -13.51 8.42
C VAL A 93 -2.49 -13.70 8.54
N ASP A 94 -2.96 -13.80 9.78
CA ASP A 94 -4.39 -13.91 10.06
C ASP A 94 -5.13 -12.63 9.69
N ARG A 95 -6.44 -12.77 9.50
CA ARG A 95 -7.30 -11.60 9.26
C ARG A 95 -7.23 -10.66 10.45
N ALA A 96 -7.28 -9.37 10.14
CA ALA A 96 -7.51 -8.34 11.14
C ALA A 96 -9.01 -8.17 11.39
N GLN A 97 -9.35 -7.36 12.37
CA GLN A 97 -10.73 -7.01 12.63
C GLN A 97 -11.29 -6.16 11.50
N ALA A 98 -12.51 -6.42 11.07
CA ALA A 98 -13.17 -5.57 10.08
C ALA A 98 -13.47 -4.20 10.69
N ILE A 99 -13.20 -3.15 9.92
CA ILE A 99 -13.43 -1.76 10.32
C ILE A 99 -14.01 -1.04 9.10
N ALA A 100 -15.11 -0.31 9.29
CA ALA A 100 -15.67 0.49 8.21
C ALA A 100 -14.65 1.53 7.74
N PRO A 101 -14.51 1.76 6.41
CA PRO A 101 -13.61 2.80 5.92
C PRO A 101 -14.02 4.18 6.48
N PRO A 102 -13.05 5.05 6.79
CA PRO A 102 -13.36 6.42 7.17
C PRO A 102 -14.09 7.16 6.04
N ILE A 103 -14.79 8.24 6.38
CA ILE A 103 -15.44 9.09 5.38
C ILE A 103 -14.39 9.55 4.36
N GLY A 104 -14.72 9.42 3.07
CA GLY A 104 -13.82 9.79 1.98
C GLY A 104 -12.95 8.66 1.46
N PHE A 105 -13.08 7.44 2.02
CA PHE A 105 -12.31 6.27 1.60
C PHE A 105 -13.22 5.09 1.29
N VAL A 106 -12.76 4.26 0.36
CA VAL A 106 -13.37 2.97 0.00
C VAL A 106 -12.25 1.94 -0.15
N ASP A 107 -12.60 0.66 -0.23
CA ASP A 107 -11.60 -0.37 -0.48
C ASP A 107 -10.94 -0.22 -1.85
N VAL A 108 -9.66 -0.57 -1.93
CA VAL A 108 -8.94 -0.64 -3.20
C VAL A 108 -9.47 -1.82 -4.01
N ASP A 109 -9.57 -1.63 -5.34
CA ASP A 109 -9.94 -2.74 -6.24
C ASP A 109 -8.84 -3.81 -6.17
N THR A 110 -9.19 -4.98 -5.65
CA THR A 110 -8.22 -6.06 -5.42
C THR A 110 -7.65 -6.62 -6.72
N ARG A 111 -8.33 -6.43 -7.85
CA ARG A 111 -7.77 -6.84 -9.16
C ARG A 111 -6.49 -6.08 -9.48
N ARG A 112 -6.36 -4.84 -9.05
CA ARG A 112 -5.13 -4.06 -9.21
C ARG A 112 -3.98 -4.63 -8.38
N LEU A 113 -4.29 -5.29 -7.27
CA LEU A 113 -3.28 -5.84 -6.36
C LEU A 113 -2.84 -7.24 -6.78
N PHE A 114 -3.72 -8.03 -7.37
CA PHE A 114 -3.47 -9.42 -7.68
C PHE A 114 -3.35 -9.71 -9.19
N GLY A 115 -3.47 -8.68 -10.03
CA GLY A 115 -3.17 -8.82 -11.45
C GLY A 115 -4.24 -9.48 -12.32
N ASP A 116 -5.45 -9.47 -11.88
CA ASP A 116 -6.57 -9.99 -12.69
C ASP A 116 -7.23 -8.90 -13.53
#